data_350ccbc03b8448248486e0675b4379e7
#
_entry.id   350ccbc03b8448248486e0675b4379e7
#
_cell.length_a   1.000
_cell.length_b   1.000
_cell.length_c   1.000
_cell.angle_alpha   90.00
_cell.angle_beta   90.00
_cell.angle_gamma   90.00
#
_symmetry.space_group_name_H-M   'P 1'
#
loop_
_entity.id
_entity.type
_entity.pdbx_description
1 polymer ?
#
loop_
_entity_poly.entity_id
_entity_poly.type
_entity_poly.pdbx_seq_one_letter_code
_entity_poly.pdbx_strand_id
1 'polypeptide(L)'
;MKRITRFFDQIAASIHFFKTHRLKRNYRRALLFFAILLPVCVVAIIAGQRLHQPTPSSSKAAIALSTTKKKQQRHKATSHKTKVHTAPKNIDWTAPSEKQAYPDLTQHPNITLDVNLKKQRVFIKEGNKTLYTMYASTGIDDSTPRGDFAIQDERGYEFFNPNEQMGAHYYTSFYLHGTYLFHTVPTDVGGQYIKNEAAKLGKEPGSHGCVRLSIADAKWIFEHVPTGTPVKVH
;
A
#
# COMPACT_ATOMS: atom_id res chain seq x y z
N MET A 1 -3.26 -35.26 -26.81
CA MET A 1 -2.80 -36.15 -25.73
C MET A 1 -1.56 -35.63 -24.96
N LYS A 2 -0.52 -35.04 -25.57
CA LYS A 2 0.71 -34.59 -24.87
C LYS A 2 0.56 -33.42 -23.86
N ARG A 3 -0.55 -32.69 -23.85
CA ARG A 3 -0.77 -31.58 -22.85
C ARG A 3 -1.37 -32.07 -21.52
N ILE A 4 -2.12 -33.17 -21.56
CA ILE A 4 -2.77 -33.72 -20.35
C ILE A 4 -1.75 -34.46 -19.49
N THR A 5 -0.79 -35.20 -20.10
CA THR A 5 0.29 -35.87 -19.37
C THR A 5 1.18 -34.91 -18.60
N ARG A 6 1.56 -33.75 -19.18
CA ARG A 6 2.37 -32.74 -18.48
C ARG A 6 1.67 -32.14 -17.25
N PHE A 7 0.34 -32.02 -17.29
CA PHE A 7 -0.42 -31.54 -16.16
C PHE A 7 -0.42 -32.51 -14.96
N PHE A 8 -0.54 -33.83 -15.26
CA PHE A 8 -0.44 -34.88 -14.25
C PHE A 8 0.97 -35.00 -13.65
N ASP A 9 2.01 -34.82 -14.46
CA ASP A 9 3.41 -34.87 -14.00
C ASP A 9 3.72 -33.68 -13.05
N GLN A 10 3.19 -32.50 -13.34
CA GLN A 10 3.33 -31.33 -12.43
C GLN A 10 2.59 -31.53 -11.10
N ILE A 11 1.40 -32.14 -11.11
CA ILE A 11 0.65 -32.48 -9.88
C ILE A 11 1.42 -33.54 -9.08
N ALA A 12 1.98 -34.57 -9.71
CA ALA A 12 2.75 -35.58 -9.04
C ALA A 12 4.03 -35.03 -8.39
N ALA A 13 4.74 -34.11 -9.08
CA ALA A 13 5.91 -33.41 -8.52
C ALA A 13 5.57 -32.55 -7.31
N SER A 14 4.43 -31.83 -7.36
CA SER A 14 3.94 -31.05 -6.22
C SER A 14 3.59 -31.92 -5.02
N ILE A 15 2.95 -33.07 -5.23
CA ILE A 15 2.60 -34.01 -4.15
C ILE A 15 3.88 -34.59 -3.51
N HIS A 16 4.91 -34.85 -4.28
CA HIS A 16 6.19 -35.36 -3.76
C HIS A 16 6.92 -34.32 -2.93
N PHE A 17 6.90 -33.04 -3.34
CA PHE A 17 7.46 -31.92 -2.58
C PHE A 17 6.79 -31.76 -1.21
N PHE A 18 5.46 -31.89 -1.12
CA PHE A 18 4.72 -31.80 0.15
C PHE A 18 4.94 -33.00 1.08
N LYS A 19 5.38 -34.15 0.56
CA LYS A 19 5.64 -35.35 1.35
C LYS A 19 6.98 -35.31 2.10
N THR A 20 7.94 -34.54 1.63
CA THR A 20 9.30 -34.42 2.18
C THR A 20 9.46 -33.32 3.23
N HIS A 21 8.55 -32.33 3.28
CA HIS A 21 8.59 -31.28 4.31
C HIS A 21 7.56 -31.55 5.42
N ARG A 22 8.04 -31.66 6.67
CA ARG A 22 7.18 -31.77 7.88
C ARG A 22 6.38 -30.48 8.09
N LEU A 23 5.27 -30.31 7.38
CA LEU A 23 4.31 -29.25 7.62
C LEU A 23 3.67 -29.40 9.01
N LYS A 24 3.64 -28.30 9.79
CA LYS A 24 3.00 -28.25 11.12
C LYS A 24 1.55 -28.74 10.99
N ARG A 25 1.10 -29.54 11.96
CA ARG A 25 -0.21 -30.27 12.00
C ARG A 25 -1.43 -29.37 11.66
N ASN A 26 -1.36 -28.09 11.93
CA ASN A 26 -2.43 -27.13 11.64
C ASN A 26 -2.57 -26.81 10.14
N TYR A 27 -1.47 -26.79 9.39
CA TYR A 27 -1.50 -26.59 7.92
C TYR A 27 -2.09 -27.79 7.16
N ARG A 28 -1.88 -28.99 7.66
CA ARG A 28 -2.47 -30.22 7.05
C ARG A 28 -3.99 -30.24 7.18
N ARG A 29 -4.53 -29.73 8.31
CA ARG A 29 -5.99 -29.60 8.51
C ARG A 29 -6.59 -28.52 7.61
N ALA A 30 -5.94 -27.37 7.46
CA ALA A 30 -6.38 -26.30 6.57
C ALA A 30 -6.42 -26.75 5.09
N LEU A 31 -5.40 -27.47 4.61
CA LEU A 31 -5.36 -28.01 3.25
C LEU A 31 -6.46 -29.03 2.97
N LEU A 32 -6.82 -29.88 3.94
CA LEU A 32 -7.92 -30.82 3.81
C LEU A 32 -9.29 -30.08 3.73
N PHE A 33 -9.48 -29.01 4.49
CA PHE A 33 -10.69 -28.19 4.40
C PHE A 33 -10.83 -27.52 3.02
N PHE A 34 -9.74 -26.96 2.45
CA PHE A 34 -9.75 -26.36 1.12
C PHE A 34 -10.00 -27.39 0.01
N ALA A 35 -9.44 -28.61 0.11
CA ALA A 35 -9.64 -29.66 -0.88
C ALA A 35 -11.08 -30.18 -0.93
N ILE A 36 -11.83 -30.08 0.15
CA ILE A 36 -13.25 -30.49 0.21
C ILE A 36 -14.19 -29.33 -0.19
N LEU A 37 -13.89 -28.09 0.18
CA LEU A 37 -14.74 -26.92 -0.06
C LEU A 37 -14.72 -26.47 -1.54
N LEU A 38 -13.59 -26.57 -2.22
CA LEU A 38 -13.44 -26.12 -3.62
C LEU A 38 -14.39 -26.82 -4.60
N PRO A 39 -14.53 -28.17 -4.61
CA PRO A 39 -15.45 -28.85 -5.53
C PRO A 39 -16.91 -28.56 -5.20
N VAL A 40 -17.28 -28.32 -3.94
CA VAL A 40 -18.67 -27.98 -3.54
C VAL A 40 -19.07 -26.60 -4.08
N CYS A 41 -18.17 -25.62 -4.02
CA CYS A 41 -18.42 -24.29 -4.57
C CYS A 41 -18.57 -24.30 -6.10
N VAL A 42 -17.76 -25.11 -6.81
CA VAL A 42 -17.85 -25.23 -8.27
C VAL A 42 -19.18 -25.83 -8.71
N VAL A 43 -19.67 -26.85 -8.00
CA VAL A 43 -20.97 -27.48 -8.29
C VAL A 43 -22.12 -26.50 -8.03
N ALA A 44 -22.07 -25.70 -6.96
CA ALA A 44 -23.07 -24.69 -6.64
C ALA A 44 -23.13 -23.57 -7.71
N ILE A 45 -22.00 -23.14 -8.24
CA ILE A 45 -21.93 -22.11 -9.31
C ILE A 45 -22.53 -22.65 -10.62
N ILE A 46 -22.25 -23.89 -10.99
CA ILE A 46 -22.78 -24.52 -12.22
C ILE A 46 -24.29 -24.74 -12.11
N ALA A 47 -24.79 -25.10 -10.94
CA ALA A 47 -26.27 -25.26 -10.70
C ALA A 47 -27.00 -23.90 -10.73
N GLY A 48 -26.38 -22.84 -10.19
CA GLY A 48 -26.95 -21.47 -10.19
C GLY A 48 -27.04 -20.84 -11.57
N GLN A 49 -26.16 -21.15 -12.49
CA GLN A 49 -26.16 -20.60 -13.87
C GLN A 49 -27.27 -21.17 -14.77
N ARG A 50 -27.88 -22.30 -14.42
CA ARG A 50 -28.98 -22.91 -15.21
C ARG A 50 -30.34 -22.32 -14.92
N LEU A 51 -30.49 -21.47 -13.89
CA LEU A 51 -31.79 -20.89 -13.48
C LEU A 51 -32.02 -19.44 -13.91
N HIS A 52 -31.05 -18.81 -14.59
CA HIS A 52 -31.16 -17.43 -15.07
C HIS A 52 -30.94 -17.35 -16.58
N GLN A 53 -31.99 -17.69 -17.38
CA GLN A 53 -32.10 -17.23 -18.76
C GLN A 53 -33.01 -16.00 -18.81
N PRO A 54 -32.56 -14.83 -19.28
CA PRO A 54 -33.43 -13.70 -19.51
C PRO A 54 -34.13 -13.85 -20.86
N THR A 55 -35.49 -13.74 -20.87
CA THR A 55 -36.30 -13.58 -22.07
C THR A 55 -36.10 -12.19 -22.68
N PRO A 56 -36.12 -12.04 -24.00
CA PRO A 56 -35.99 -10.74 -24.64
C PRO A 56 -37.34 -10.01 -24.67
N SER A 57 -37.40 -8.82 -24.10
CA SER A 57 -38.51 -7.87 -24.31
C SER A 57 -38.00 -6.63 -25.00
N SER A 58 -38.56 -6.43 -26.18
CA SER A 58 -38.45 -5.24 -27.04
C SER A 58 -39.31 -4.10 -26.49
N SER A 59 -38.78 -2.89 -26.36
CA SER A 59 -39.54 -1.68 -26.67
C SER A 59 -38.65 -0.47 -26.94
N LYS A 60 -38.89 0.12 -28.12
CA LYS A 60 -38.41 1.43 -28.58
C LYS A 60 -39.19 2.55 -27.89
N ALA A 61 -38.54 3.67 -27.68
CA ALA A 61 -38.94 5.06 -27.78
C ALA A 61 -38.20 5.91 -26.76
N ALA A 62 -37.74 7.08 -26.94
CA ALA A 62 -37.78 8.15 -27.91
C ALA A 62 -37.02 9.34 -27.23
N ILE A 63 -36.38 10.10 -28.02
CA ILE A 63 -35.57 11.29 -27.79
C ILE A 63 -36.33 12.39 -27.04
N ALA A 64 -35.69 13.06 -26.06
CA ALA A 64 -35.93 14.49 -25.79
C ALA A 64 -34.69 15.21 -25.33
N LEU A 65 -34.17 16.07 -26.20
CA LEU A 65 -33.16 17.10 -25.90
C LEU A 65 -33.78 18.15 -24.96
N SER A 66 -33.08 18.50 -23.90
CA SER A 66 -33.35 19.73 -23.16
C SER A 66 -32.03 20.41 -22.79
N THR A 67 -31.76 21.47 -23.56
CA THR A 67 -30.65 22.41 -23.36
C THR A 67 -31.03 23.38 -22.24
N THR A 68 -30.27 23.40 -21.15
CA THR A 68 -30.38 24.51 -20.18
C THR A 68 -29.00 25.11 -19.95
N LYS A 69 -28.78 26.28 -20.49
CA LYS A 69 -27.67 27.18 -20.20
C LYS A 69 -27.74 27.62 -18.74
N LYS A 70 -26.73 27.30 -17.91
CA LYS A 70 -26.55 27.90 -16.61
C LYS A 70 -25.32 28.79 -16.55
N LYS A 71 -25.61 30.04 -16.31
CA LYS A 71 -24.80 31.22 -16.15
C LYS A 71 -23.60 31.00 -15.24
N GLN A 72 -22.41 31.30 -15.74
CA GLN A 72 -21.13 31.23 -15.06
C GLN A 72 -21.01 32.42 -14.09
N GLN A 73 -21.07 32.13 -12.80
CA GLN A 73 -20.81 33.12 -11.73
C GLN A 73 -19.34 33.05 -11.36
N ARG A 74 -18.63 34.09 -11.71
CA ARG A 74 -17.19 34.27 -11.51
C ARG A 74 -16.91 34.62 -10.06
N HIS A 75 -16.59 33.65 -9.20
CA HIS A 75 -16.03 33.89 -7.89
C HIS A 75 -14.53 34.17 -8.02
N LYS A 76 -14.15 35.37 -7.59
CA LYS A 76 -12.79 35.88 -7.48
C LYS A 76 -12.04 35.03 -6.42
N ALA A 77 -11.26 34.05 -6.86
CA ALA A 77 -10.44 33.26 -5.97
C ALA A 77 -9.20 34.07 -5.58
N THR A 78 -9.10 34.38 -4.31
CA THR A 78 -7.89 34.93 -3.71
C THR A 78 -6.79 33.87 -3.81
N SER A 79 -5.79 34.15 -4.64
CA SER A 79 -4.63 33.31 -4.87
C SER A 79 -3.77 33.26 -3.60
N HIS A 80 -3.96 32.21 -2.79
CA HIS A 80 -2.93 31.80 -1.85
C HIS A 80 -1.82 31.14 -2.68
N LYS A 81 -0.71 31.83 -2.82
CA LYS A 81 0.52 31.35 -3.45
C LYS A 81 1.05 30.17 -2.65
N THR A 82 0.60 28.95 -3.01
CA THR A 82 1.19 27.71 -2.51
C THR A 82 2.62 27.66 -3.03
N LYS A 83 3.60 27.82 -2.13
CA LYS A 83 5.02 27.56 -2.44
C LYS A 83 5.11 26.14 -2.95
N VAL A 84 5.37 25.97 -4.24
CA VAL A 84 5.79 24.69 -4.81
C VAL A 84 7.13 24.36 -4.15
N HIS A 85 7.12 23.45 -3.18
CA HIS A 85 8.34 22.92 -2.59
C HIS A 85 9.00 22.02 -3.63
N THR A 86 9.87 22.58 -4.44
CA THR A 86 10.83 21.80 -5.23
C THR A 86 11.73 21.06 -4.24
N ALA A 87 11.84 19.74 -4.39
CA ALA A 87 12.69 18.94 -3.49
C ALA A 87 14.13 19.50 -3.51
N PRO A 88 14.80 19.66 -2.35
CA PRO A 88 16.19 20.08 -2.30
C PRO A 88 17.07 19.14 -3.11
N LYS A 89 18.12 19.65 -3.75
CA LYS A 89 19.05 18.86 -4.57
C LYS A 89 19.69 17.73 -3.76
N ASN A 90 19.96 17.99 -2.47
CA ASN A 90 20.46 17.02 -1.51
C ASN A 90 19.53 16.97 -0.29
N ILE A 91 18.87 15.83 -0.08
CA ILE A 91 18.08 15.54 1.12
C ILE A 91 18.98 14.73 2.07
N ASP A 92 19.08 15.19 3.32
CA ASP A 92 19.69 14.40 4.37
C ASP A 92 18.69 13.32 4.82
N TRP A 93 18.89 12.11 4.32
CA TRP A 93 18.01 10.97 4.63
C TRP A 93 18.20 10.42 6.05
N THR A 94 19.13 10.97 6.85
CA THR A 94 19.32 10.60 8.26
C THR A 94 18.52 11.50 9.20
N ALA A 95 18.28 12.75 8.80
CA ALA A 95 17.68 13.81 9.58
C ALA A 95 16.14 13.90 9.41
N PRO A 96 15.44 14.61 10.31
CA PRO A 96 14.04 15.01 10.11
C PRO A 96 13.86 15.78 8.79
N SER A 97 12.72 15.56 8.11
CA SER A 97 12.43 16.20 6.82
C SER A 97 12.19 17.71 6.94
N GLU A 98 11.76 18.20 8.08
CA GLU A 98 11.58 19.62 8.38
C GLU A 98 12.45 20.05 9.57
N LYS A 99 12.73 21.35 9.68
CA LYS A 99 13.47 21.94 10.82
C LYS A 99 12.62 22.11 12.05
N GLN A 100 11.29 22.21 11.89
CA GLN A 100 10.37 22.29 13.01
C GLN A 100 10.26 20.95 13.75
N ALA A 101 9.87 20.99 15.01
CA ALA A 101 9.59 19.79 15.79
C ALA A 101 8.42 18.99 15.18
N TYR A 102 8.43 17.67 15.38
CA TYR A 102 7.27 16.83 15.08
C TYR A 102 6.06 17.27 15.90
N PRO A 103 4.83 17.07 15.38
CA PRO A 103 3.62 17.42 16.12
C PRO A 103 3.50 16.61 17.42
N ASP A 104 3.09 17.30 18.47
CA ASP A 104 2.71 16.64 19.73
C ASP A 104 1.33 15.99 19.57
N LEU A 105 1.29 14.68 19.56
CA LEU A 105 0.05 13.92 19.35
C LEU A 105 -0.92 14.01 20.52
N THR A 106 -0.48 14.48 21.70
CA THR A 106 -1.40 14.77 22.81
C THR A 106 -2.26 16.01 22.53
N GLN A 107 -1.72 16.95 21.75
CA GLN A 107 -2.44 18.16 21.31
C GLN A 107 -3.15 17.94 19.97
N HIS A 108 -2.73 16.96 19.20
CA HIS A 108 -3.26 16.60 17.87
C HIS A 108 -3.66 15.12 17.80
N PRO A 109 -4.70 14.68 18.54
CA PRO A 109 -5.06 13.26 18.63
C PRO A 109 -5.70 12.71 17.36
N ASN A 110 -6.18 13.55 16.45
CA ASN A 110 -6.92 13.16 15.25
C ASN A 110 -6.10 13.35 13.96
N ILE A 111 -4.83 12.97 13.98
CA ILE A 111 -4.00 13.08 12.78
C ILE A 111 -4.37 12.03 11.73
N THR A 112 -4.01 12.34 10.49
CA THR A 112 -4.00 11.43 9.34
C THR A 112 -2.64 11.49 8.66
N LEU A 113 -2.08 10.34 8.29
CA LEU A 113 -0.90 10.24 7.44
C LEU A 113 -1.36 10.23 5.97
N ASP A 114 -1.21 11.36 5.28
CA ASP A 114 -1.63 11.55 3.89
C ASP A 114 -0.42 11.34 2.97
N VAL A 115 -0.40 10.20 2.28
CA VAL A 115 0.69 9.78 1.37
C VAL A 115 0.36 10.23 -0.05
N ASN A 116 1.08 11.22 -0.55
CA ASN A 116 0.93 11.70 -1.92
C ASN A 116 2.01 11.09 -2.81
N LEU A 117 1.62 10.10 -3.63
CA LEU A 117 2.53 9.35 -4.49
C LEU A 117 3.19 10.23 -5.55
N LYS A 118 2.46 11.17 -6.13
CA LYS A 118 2.98 12.07 -7.16
C LYS A 118 4.05 13.03 -6.61
N LYS A 119 3.86 13.48 -5.36
CA LYS A 119 4.79 14.42 -4.71
C LYS A 119 5.94 13.75 -4.01
N GLN A 120 5.87 12.43 -3.81
CA GLN A 120 6.79 11.67 -2.97
C GLN A 120 6.92 12.27 -1.56
N ARG A 121 5.74 12.43 -0.90
CA ARG A 121 5.59 13.06 0.43
C ARG A 121 4.57 12.32 1.27
N VAL A 122 4.83 12.32 2.58
CA VAL A 122 3.82 12.03 3.60
C VAL A 122 3.53 13.32 4.34
N PHE A 123 2.28 13.72 4.38
CA PHE A 123 1.82 14.87 5.16
C PHE A 123 1.14 14.36 6.43
N ILE A 124 1.60 14.80 7.59
CA ILE A 124 0.87 14.63 8.85
C ILE A 124 -0.16 15.74 8.90
N LYS A 125 -1.43 15.38 8.85
CA LYS A 125 -2.55 16.33 8.80
C LYS A 125 -3.48 16.18 9.98
N GLU A 126 -4.10 17.29 10.38
CA GLU A 126 -5.29 17.33 11.21
C GLU A 126 -6.37 18.07 10.44
N GLY A 127 -7.41 17.37 10.01
CA GLY A 127 -8.37 17.90 9.05
C GLY A 127 -7.67 18.37 7.76
N ASN A 128 -7.86 19.65 7.42
CA ASN A 128 -7.23 20.25 6.22
C ASN A 128 -5.86 20.89 6.49
N LYS A 129 -5.43 20.95 7.77
CA LYS A 129 -4.15 21.56 8.14
C LYS A 129 -3.04 20.56 8.08
N THR A 130 -1.97 20.85 7.36
CA THR A 130 -0.71 20.11 7.40
C THR A 130 0.10 20.59 8.61
N LEU A 131 0.43 19.66 9.50
CA LEU A 131 1.24 19.89 10.69
C LEU A 131 2.72 19.66 10.41
N TYR A 132 3.04 18.65 9.57
CA TYR A 132 4.41 18.28 9.25
C TYR A 132 4.46 17.58 7.88
N THR A 133 5.59 17.70 7.17
CA THR A 133 5.80 17.08 5.86
C THR A 133 7.06 16.23 5.87
N MET A 134 6.93 14.95 5.53
CA MET A 134 8.05 14.03 5.39
C MET A 134 8.39 13.80 3.92
N TYR A 135 9.68 13.72 3.60
CA TYR A 135 10.13 13.19 2.33
C TYR A 135 9.84 11.70 2.26
N ALA A 136 9.37 11.22 1.12
CA ALA A 136 9.08 9.81 0.92
C ALA A 136 9.70 9.29 -0.39
N SER A 137 9.86 7.97 -0.51
CA SER A 137 10.10 7.26 -1.75
C SER A 137 9.19 6.03 -1.75
N THR A 138 8.17 6.06 -2.61
CA THR A 138 7.09 5.08 -2.64
C THR A 138 7.36 3.97 -3.67
N GLY A 139 6.36 3.14 -3.98
CA GLY A 139 6.51 2.04 -4.91
C GLY A 139 6.73 2.47 -6.36
N ILE A 140 7.68 1.81 -7.04
CA ILE A 140 7.85 1.90 -8.50
C ILE A 140 6.62 1.33 -9.21
N ASP A 141 6.38 1.74 -10.45
CA ASP A 141 5.29 1.24 -11.29
C ASP A 141 3.92 1.29 -10.60
N ASP A 142 3.69 2.35 -9.80
CA ASP A 142 2.45 2.59 -9.03
C ASP A 142 2.08 1.43 -8.06
N SER A 143 3.09 0.68 -7.57
CA SER A 143 2.90 -0.50 -6.74
C SER A 143 2.47 -0.21 -5.28
N THR A 144 2.54 1.05 -4.81
CA THR A 144 1.95 1.41 -3.52
C THR A 144 0.43 1.48 -3.65
N PRO A 145 -0.34 0.70 -2.87
CA PRO A 145 -1.79 0.67 -2.99
C PRO A 145 -2.41 2.02 -2.63
N ARG A 146 -3.38 2.47 -3.46
CA ARG A 146 -4.16 3.69 -3.20
C ARG A 146 -5.41 3.36 -2.40
N GLY A 147 -5.84 4.29 -1.57
CA GLY A 147 -7.06 4.12 -0.77
C GLY A 147 -6.92 4.68 0.64
N ASP A 148 -7.88 4.32 1.47
CA ASP A 148 -7.95 4.65 2.88
C ASP A 148 -7.59 3.40 3.70
N PHE A 149 -6.56 3.52 4.54
CA PHE A 149 -6.00 2.47 5.38
C PHE A 149 -5.87 2.98 6.82
N ALA A 150 -5.27 2.18 7.68
CA ALA A 150 -4.92 2.59 9.04
C ALA A 150 -3.60 1.94 9.47
N ILE A 151 -2.88 2.58 10.40
CA ILE A 151 -1.73 1.97 11.06
C ILE A 151 -2.17 0.70 11.78
N GLN A 152 -1.44 -0.39 11.53
CA GLN A 152 -1.67 -1.72 12.07
C GLN A 152 -0.72 -2.04 13.24
N ASP A 153 -0.93 -3.15 13.91
CA ASP A 153 -0.15 -3.53 15.10
C ASP A 153 1.27 -3.99 14.77
N GLU A 154 1.47 -4.49 13.55
CA GLU A 154 2.77 -5.00 13.13
C GLU A 154 3.76 -3.86 12.94
N ARG A 155 4.70 -3.78 13.87
CA ARG A 155 5.84 -2.88 13.85
C ARG A 155 7.05 -3.50 14.51
N GLY A 156 8.24 -3.09 14.12
CA GLY A 156 9.47 -3.60 14.70
C GLY A 156 10.68 -2.76 14.32
N TYR A 157 11.79 -3.07 15.00
CA TYR A 157 13.03 -2.34 14.83
C TYR A 157 13.63 -2.56 13.44
N GLU A 158 13.62 -3.81 12.93
CA GLU A 158 14.24 -4.16 11.66
C GLU A 158 13.51 -5.31 10.95
N PHE A 159 13.65 -5.37 9.64
CA PHE A 159 13.32 -6.53 8.83
C PHE A 159 14.31 -6.66 7.68
N PHE A 160 14.37 -7.86 7.08
CA PHE A 160 15.15 -8.14 5.88
C PHE A 160 14.32 -8.98 4.91
N ASN A 161 14.25 -8.54 3.64
CA ASN A 161 13.61 -9.29 2.56
C ASN A 161 14.69 -9.99 1.71
N PRO A 162 14.83 -11.33 1.80
CA PRO A 162 15.86 -12.05 1.06
C PRO A 162 15.66 -12.04 -0.46
N ASN A 163 14.42 -11.83 -0.94
CA ASN A 163 14.17 -11.76 -2.39
C ASN A 163 14.69 -10.45 -3.00
N GLU A 164 14.65 -9.37 -2.24
CA GLU A 164 15.14 -8.06 -2.67
C GLU A 164 16.57 -7.78 -2.21
N GLN A 165 17.14 -8.65 -1.36
CA GLN A 165 18.45 -8.47 -0.71
C GLN A 165 18.53 -7.12 0.02
N MET A 166 17.40 -6.64 0.54
CA MET A 166 17.27 -5.36 1.24
C MET A 166 16.47 -5.54 2.53
N GLY A 167 16.88 -4.77 3.53
CA GLY A 167 16.15 -4.60 4.78
C GLY A 167 15.85 -3.13 5.06
N ALA A 168 15.29 -2.85 6.21
CA ALA A 168 15.14 -1.49 6.72
C ALA A 168 14.89 -1.51 8.23
N HIS A 169 14.98 -0.32 8.87
CA HIS A 169 14.69 -0.15 10.29
C HIS A 169 13.37 0.60 10.50
N TYR A 170 12.84 0.51 11.74
CA TYR A 170 11.65 1.23 12.20
C TYR A 170 10.44 1.03 11.30
N TYR A 171 10.08 -0.23 11.03
CA TYR A 171 8.91 -0.51 10.21
C TYR A 171 7.60 -0.41 11.01
N THR A 172 6.57 0.12 10.35
CA THR A 172 5.21 0.23 10.86
C THR A 172 4.24 -0.12 9.75
N SER A 173 3.42 -1.15 9.95
CA SER A 173 2.45 -1.62 8.95
C SER A 173 1.26 -0.67 8.83
N PHE A 174 0.77 -0.48 7.60
CA PHE A 174 -0.48 0.23 7.35
C PHE A 174 -1.46 -0.55 6.46
N TYR A 175 -1.01 -1.65 5.84
CA TYR A 175 -1.89 -2.49 5.02
C TYR A 175 -1.36 -3.93 4.89
N LEU A 176 -2.29 -4.90 4.82
CA LEU A 176 -2.05 -6.34 4.69
C LEU A 176 -1.04 -6.91 5.72
N HIS A 177 -1.19 -6.49 6.99
CA HIS A 177 -0.51 -7.08 8.14
C HIS A 177 0.97 -7.41 7.88
N GLY A 178 1.79 -6.35 7.74
CA GLY A 178 3.23 -6.47 7.53
C GLY A 178 3.68 -6.51 6.06
N THR A 179 2.76 -6.34 5.09
CA THR A 179 3.13 -6.31 3.67
C THR A 179 3.48 -4.90 3.20
N TYR A 180 2.65 -3.91 3.54
CA TYR A 180 2.88 -2.51 3.18
C TYR A 180 3.21 -1.70 4.42
N LEU A 181 4.41 -1.11 4.41
CA LEU A 181 5.04 -0.54 5.58
C LEU A 181 5.47 0.91 5.34
N PHE A 182 5.47 1.71 6.40
CA PHE A 182 6.40 2.84 6.56
C PHE A 182 7.69 2.30 7.14
N HIS A 183 8.85 2.69 6.62
CA HIS A 183 10.16 2.31 7.13
C HIS A 183 11.28 3.26 6.64
N THR A 184 12.49 3.13 7.14
CA THR A 184 13.63 3.94 6.68
C THR A 184 13.97 3.69 5.22
N VAL A 185 14.82 4.54 4.63
CA VAL A 185 15.60 4.18 3.43
C VAL A 185 16.29 2.82 3.65
N PRO A 186 16.47 1.99 2.59
CA PRO A 186 16.81 0.58 2.78
C PRO A 186 18.26 0.35 3.21
N THR A 187 18.46 -0.80 3.86
CA THR A 187 19.76 -1.36 4.22
C THR A 187 20.08 -2.59 3.37
N ASP A 188 21.36 -2.93 3.29
CA ASP A 188 21.86 -4.20 2.74
C ASP A 188 21.72 -5.36 3.77
N VAL A 189 22.21 -6.54 3.41
CA VAL A 189 22.22 -7.72 4.28
C VAL A 189 23.07 -7.53 5.56
N GLY A 190 24.03 -6.62 5.55
CA GLY A 190 24.86 -6.25 6.71
C GLY A 190 24.25 -5.13 7.57
N GLY A 191 23.03 -4.67 7.25
CA GLY A 191 22.38 -3.57 7.96
C GLY A 191 22.92 -2.17 7.61
N GLN A 192 23.79 -2.05 6.59
CA GLN A 192 24.32 -0.76 6.16
C GLN A 192 23.38 -0.08 5.17
N TYR A 193 23.13 1.23 5.36
CA TYR A 193 22.23 1.98 4.47
C TYR A 193 22.77 2.07 3.04
N ILE A 194 21.93 1.73 2.06
CA ILE A 194 22.27 1.73 0.63
C ILE A 194 22.12 3.15 0.07
N LYS A 195 23.25 3.87 -0.08
CA LYS A 195 23.29 5.30 -0.39
C LYS A 195 22.59 5.69 -1.71
N ASN A 196 22.72 4.88 -2.76
CA ASN A 196 22.03 5.13 -4.04
C ASN A 196 20.50 4.98 -3.93
N GLU A 197 20.02 4.05 -3.11
CA GLU A 197 18.58 3.93 -2.82
C GLU A 197 18.09 5.08 -1.92
N ALA A 198 18.88 5.47 -0.91
CA ALA A 198 18.56 6.59 -0.05
C ALA A 198 18.51 7.94 -0.82
N ALA A 199 19.30 8.09 -1.87
CA ALA A 199 19.31 9.27 -2.73
C ALA A 199 18.00 9.51 -3.51
N LYS A 200 17.13 8.50 -3.63
CA LYS A 200 15.79 8.59 -4.24
C LYS A 200 14.77 9.30 -3.34
N LEU A 201 15.04 9.38 -2.03
CA LEU A 201 14.12 9.95 -1.05
C LEU A 201 13.63 11.35 -1.47
N GLY A 202 12.32 11.56 -1.46
CA GLY A 202 11.66 12.82 -1.80
C GLY A 202 11.74 13.23 -3.26
N LYS A 203 12.31 12.41 -4.15
CA LYS A 203 12.53 12.70 -5.57
C LYS A 203 11.77 11.74 -6.48
N GLU A 204 11.87 10.44 -6.23
CA GLU A 204 11.31 9.41 -7.11
C GLU A 204 10.92 8.16 -6.31
N PRO A 205 10.01 7.33 -6.86
CA PRO A 205 9.72 6.01 -6.33
C PRO A 205 10.95 5.10 -6.32
N GLY A 206 11.03 4.17 -5.35
CA GLY A 206 12.18 3.27 -5.23
C GLY A 206 11.87 1.95 -4.53
N SER A 207 10.66 1.77 -3.97
CA SER A 207 10.27 0.54 -3.28
C SER A 207 9.42 -0.39 -4.17
N HIS A 208 9.07 -1.57 -3.67
CA HIS A 208 8.07 -2.47 -4.28
C HIS A 208 6.67 -2.31 -3.68
N GLY A 209 6.40 -1.13 -3.08
CA GLY A 209 5.07 -0.77 -2.56
C GLY A 209 5.09 -0.12 -1.18
N CYS A 210 6.12 -0.31 -0.38
CA CYS A 210 6.29 0.36 0.91
C CYS A 210 6.55 1.86 0.74
N VAL A 211 6.43 2.61 1.83
CA VAL A 211 6.72 4.04 1.91
C VAL A 211 8.03 4.23 2.67
N ARG A 212 9.12 4.46 1.93
CA ARG A 212 10.44 4.75 2.49
C ARG A 212 10.49 6.19 2.99
N LEU A 213 11.08 6.40 4.15
CA LEU A 213 11.22 7.69 4.83
C LEU A 213 12.67 7.93 5.24
N SER A 214 12.99 9.14 5.73
CA SER A 214 14.25 9.37 6.43
C SER A 214 14.33 8.50 7.70
N ILE A 215 15.53 8.32 8.24
CA ILE A 215 15.72 7.55 9.48
C ILE A 215 14.91 8.18 10.62
N ALA A 216 15.00 9.50 10.78
CA ALA A 216 14.32 10.22 11.85
C ALA A 216 12.78 10.17 11.71
N ASP A 217 12.26 10.33 10.47
CA ASP A 217 10.81 10.32 10.23
C ASP A 217 10.20 8.92 10.45
N ALA A 218 10.88 7.86 9.95
CA ALA A 218 10.44 6.49 10.15
C ALA A 218 10.43 6.12 11.65
N LYS A 219 11.50 6.51 12.37
CA LYS A 219 11.60 6.30 13.82
C LYS A 219 10.47 7.02 14.55
N TRP A 220 10.16 8.26 14.18
CA TRP A 220 9.07 9.00 14.81
C TRP A 220 7.71 8.32 14.59
N ILE A 221 7.40 7.86 13.38
CA ILE A 221 6.15 7.10 13.12
C ILE A 221 6.12 5.84 13.98
N PHE A 222 7.21 5.07 14.00
CA PHE A 222 7.33 3.84 14.76
C PHE A 222 7.10 4.03 16.26
N GLU A 223 7.65 5.10 16.85
CA GLU A 223 7.60 5.35 18.29
C GLU A 223 6.32 6.05 18.75
N HIS A 224 5.70 6.90 17.91
CA HIS A 224 4.67 7.82 18.37
C HIS A 224 3.32 7.64 17.71
N VAL A 225 3.24 7.14 16.46
CA VAL A 225 1.94 7.04 15.77
C VAL A 225 1.19 5.79 16.22
N PRO A 226 0.01 5.94 16.85
CA PRO A 226 -0.72 4.80 17.39
C PRO A 226 -1.37 3.94 16.29
N THR A 227 -1.60 2.66 16.62
CA THR A 227 -2.46 1.77 15.84
C THR A 227 -3.84 2.38 15.67
N GLY A 228 -4.45 2.21 14.50
CA GLY A 228 -5.73 2.79 14.13
C GLY A 228 -5.64 4.21 13.55
N THR A 229 -4.45 4.87 13.59
CA THR A 229 -4.28 6.17 12.94
C THR A 229 -4.57 6.07 11.44
N PRO A 230 -5.49 6.91 10.89
CA PRO A 230 -5.83 6.87 9.47
C PRO A 230 -4.62 7.13 8.56
N VAL A 231 -4.55 6.35 7.47
CA VAL A 231 -3.56 6.50 6.40
C VAL A 231 -4.30 6.64 5.07
N LYS A 232 -4.11 7.75 4.37
CA LYS A 232 -4.70 7.99 3.05
C LYS A 232 -3.60 7.99 1.99
N VAL A 233 -3.73 7.15 0.96
CA VAL A 233 -2.75 7.04 -0.14
C VAL A 233 -3.40 7.44 -1.47
N HIS A 234 -2.80 8.42 -2.21
CA HIS A 234 -3.36 8.93 -3.46
C HIS A 234 -2.33 9.48 -4.45
#